data_31dedcb51869de10e414889697af2cae
#
_entry.id   31dedcb51869de10e414889697af2cae
#
_cell.length_a   1.000
_cell.length_b   1.000
_cell.length_c   1.000
_cell.angle_alpha   90.00
_cell.angle_beta   90.00
_cell.angle_gamma   90.00
#
_symmetry.space_group_name_H-M   'P 1'
#
loop_
_entity.id
_entity.type
_entity.pdbx_description
1 polymer ?
#
loop_
_entity_poly.entity_id
_entity_poly.type
_entity_poly.pdbx_seq_one_letter_code
_entity_poly.pdbx_strand_id
1 'polypeptide(L)'
;KQFGDKLYKLSNLIDNIDETIFHKRIVSNINEPRDLVNSNKEKQFSLFDKELESLFPNIISRMQLIDTLSYLPDDLLTKVDRASMYCSLEVRVPFLDHRLVENAWNLPFEQKIKKNEGKIILKKILKNYLPKQLFDRPKMGFGIPLSNLIAKSLNKRIDYFINSSEFKNQNLFDLNQYKIRWDEHSSGKRNWQFLIWNFFVFQLWYENWNKS
;
A
#
# COMPACT_ATOMS: atom_id res chain seq x y z
N LYS A 1 -10.93 -13.79 -13.14
CA LYS A 1 -9.49 -13.65 -12.87
C LYS A 1 -9.17 -13.13 -11.47
N GLN A 2 -9.87 -12.13 -10.95
CA GLN A 2 -9.59 -11.56 -9.60
C GLN A 2 -9.99 -12.46 -8.42
N PHE A 3 -10.83 -13.48 -8.62
CA PHE A 3 -11.31 -14.35 -7.54
C PHE A 3 -10.21 -15.32 -7.08
N GLY A 4 -9.44 -15.89 -7.99
CA GLY A 4 -8.32 -16.76 -7.65
C GLY A 4 -7.21 -16.02 -6.89
N ASP A 5 -6.88 -14.78 -7.29
CA ASP A 5 -5.90 -13.94 -6.60
C ASP A 5 -6.35 -13.58 -5.17
N LYS A 6 -7.66 -13.37 -4.97
CA LYS A 6 -8.23 -13.14 -3.64
C LYS A 6 -8.17 -14.37 -2.75
N LEU A 7 -8.47 -15.54 -3.30
CA LEU A 7 -8.38 -16.82 -2.57
C LEU A 7 -6.93 -17.11 -2.19
N TYR A 8 -5.99 -16.88 -3.08
CA TYR A 8 -4.56 -17.05 -2.80
C TYR A 8 -4.06 -16.10 -1.72
N LYS A 9 -4.48 -14.83 -1.75
CA LYS A 9 -4.19 -13.89 -0.65
C LYS A 9 -4.80 -14.36 0.67
N LEU A 10 -6.04 -14.83 0.65
CA LEU A 10 -6.70 -15.37 1.84
C LEU A 10 -5.98 -16.61 2.40
N SER A 11 -5.57 -17.56 1.55
CA SER A 11 -4.84 -18.76 2.02
C SER A 11 -3.55 -18.37 2.73
N ASN A 12 -2.79 -17.44 2.18
CA ASN A 12 -1.56 -16.94 2.80
C ASN A 12 -1.78 -16.18 4.13
N LEU A 13 -3.00 -15.67 4.37
CA LEU A 13 -3.34 -15.01 5.62
C LEU A 13 -3.76 -16.00 6.71
N ILE A 14 -4.36 -17.14 6.33
CA ILE A 14 -4.90 -18.13 7.26
C ILE A 14 -3.80 -18.94 7.95
N ASP A 15 -2.66 -19.14 7.29
CA ASP A 15 -1.55 -19.95 7.81
C ASP A 15 -0.83 -19.35 9.03
N ASN A 16 -1.16 -18.12 9.43
CA ASN A 16 -0.56 -17.45 10.58
C ASN A 16 -1.61 -16.70 11.38
N ILE A 17 -1.77 -17.11 12.62
CA ILE A 17 -2.75 -16.55 13.59
C ILE A 17 -2.20 -15.27 14.28
N ASP A 18 -0.91 -14.94 14.09
CA ASP A 18 -0.32 -13.73 14.68
C ASP A 18 -0.87 -12.47 14.02
N GLU A 19 -1.52 -11.63 14.84
CA GLU A 19 -2.20 -10.41 14.39
C GLU A 19 -1.24 -9.39 13.73
N THR A 20 0.01 -9.34 14.18
CA THR A 20 1.03 -8.42 13.66
C THR A 20 1.48 -8.89 12.28
N ILE A 21 1.72 -10.19 12.13
CA ILE A 21 2.05 -10.81 10.84
C ILE A 21 0.88 -10.66 9.87
N PHE A 22 -0.35 -10.84 10.35
CA PHE A 22 -1.57 -10.66 9.55
C PHE A 22 -1.66 -9.24 8.97
N HIS A 23 -1.45 -8.21 9.79
CA HIS A 23 -1.46 -6.82 9.31
C HIS A 23 -0.33 -6.56 8.30
N LYS A 24 0.91 -6.98 8.62
CA LYS A 24 2.06 -6.86 7.71
C LYS A 24 1.76 -7.46 6.33
N ARG A 25 1.14 -8.63 6.28
CA ARG A 25 0.77 -9.32 5.03
C ARG A 25 -0.36 -8.62 4.26
N ILE A 26 -1.32 -8.01 4.95
CA ILE A 26 -2.38 -7.24 4.29
C ILE A 26 -1.83 -6.04 3.55
N VAL A 27 -0.92 -5.29 4.17
CA VAL A 27 -0.37 -4.06 3.60
C VAL A 27 0.80 -4.31 2.65
N SER A 28 1.46 -5.48 2.73
CA SER A 28 2.58 -5.83 1.87
C SER A 28 2.12 -6.25 0.48
N ASN A 29 2.80 -5.72 -0.53
CA ASN A 29 2.65 -6.17 -1.92
C ASN A 29 3.54 -7.38 -2.24
N ILE A 30 4.53 -7.65 -1.40
CA ILE A 30 5.55 -8.69 -1.56
C ILE A 30 5.62 -9.45 -0.23
N ASN A 31 5.31 -10.74 -0.25
CA ASN A 31 5.35 -11.57 0.96
C ASN A 31 6.77 -12.03 1.30
N GLU A 32 7.55 -12.36 0.28
CA GLU A 32 8.91 -12.88 0.41
C GLU A 32 9.90 -11.98 -0.36
N PRO A 33 10.28 -10.83 0.21
CA PRO A 33 11.19 -9.89 -0.47
C PRO A 33 12.59 -10.47 -0.68
N ARG A 34 13.01 -11.42 0.14
CA ARG A 34 14.33 -12.10 0.04
C ARG A 34 14.52 -12.87 -1.26
N ASP A 35 13.44 -13.32 -1.88
CA ASP A 35 13.47 -13.99 -3.18
C ASP A 35 13.72 -13.04 -4.34
N LEU A 36 13.63 -11.76 -4.11
CA LEU A 36 13.61 -10.73 -5.16
C LEU A 36 14.79 -9.77 -5.10
N VAL A 37 15.42 -9.63 -3.93
CA VAL A 37 16.54 -8.72 -3.71
C VAL A 37 17.76 -9.48 -3.24
N ASN A 38 18.93 -9.10 -3.77
CA ASN A 38 20.21 -9.72 -3.42
C ASN A 38 20.74 -9.21 -2.06
N SER A 39 19.85 -8.94 -1.12
CA SER A 39 20.22 -8.49 0.22
C SER A 39 19.71 -9.47 1.26
N ASN A 40 20.63 -9.92 2.12
CA ASN A 40 20.30 -10.82 3.23
C ASN A 40 19.71 -10.10 4.46
N LYS A 41 19.59 -8.78 4.42
CA LYS A 41 19.10 -7.97 5.54
C LYS A 41 17.77 -7.32 5.19
N GLU A 42 16.68 -7.96 5.60
CA GLU A 42 15.40 -7.27 5.72
C GLU A 42 15.47 -6.34 6.94
N LYS A 43 15.33 -5.06 6.73
CA LYS A 43 15.21 -4.11 7.84
C LYS A 43 13.85 -4.33 8.50
N GLN A 44 13.85 -4.80 9.75
CA GLN A 44 12.60 -4.88 10.51
C GLN A 44 12.03 -3.47 10.66
N PHE A 45 10.76 -3.33 10.32
CA PHE A 45 10.06 -2.08 10.48
C PHE A 45 9.56 -2.05 11.93
N SER A 46 10.10 -1.15 12.74
CA SER A 46 9.81 -1.06 14.19
C SER A 46 8.31 -0.91 14.52
N LEU A 47 7.51 -0.45 13.57
CA LEU A 47 6.06 -0.36 13.72
C LEU A 47 5.34 -1.73 13.85
N PHE A 48 6.04 -2.84 13.60
CA PHE A 48 5.51 -4.20 13.81
C PHE A 48 6.17 -4.89 15.01
N ASP A 49 6.79 -4.13 15.91
CA ASP A 49 7.40 -4.69 17.11
C ASP A 49 6.36 -5.08 18.17
N LYS A 50 6.67 -6.13 18.92
CA LYS A 50 5.81 -6.64 19.99
C LYS A 50 5.51 -5.63 21.10
N GLU A 51 6.34 -4.60 21.26
CA GLU A 51 6.07 -3.52 22.22
C GLU A 51 4.76 -2.78 21.93
N LEU A 52 4.39 -2.64 20.66
CA LEU A 52 3.12 -2.04 20.29
C LEU A 52 1.91 -2.86 20.69
N GLU A 53 2.05 -4.17 20.85
CA GLU A 53 0.96 -5.04 21.34
C GLU A 53 0.62 -4.74 22.78
N SER A 54 1.62 -4.45 23.60
CA SER A 54 1.41 -4.08 25.00
C SER A 54 0.80 -2.70 25.17
N LEU A 55 1.21 -1.74 24.35
CA LEU A 55 0.70 -0.37 24.38
C LEU A 55 -0.70 -0.23 23.77
N PHE A 56 -0.99 -1.01 22.73
CA PHE A 56 -2.26 -1.00 22.01
C PHE A 56 -2.82 -2.43 21.89
N PRO A 57 -3.49 -2.96 22.94
CA PRO A 57 -4.03 -4.32 22.93
C PRO A 57 -5.04 -4.57 21.81
N ASN A 58 -5.79 -3.54 21.41
CA ASN A 58 -6.75 -3.66 20.32
C ASN A 58 -6.06 -3.62 18.94
N ILE A 59 -6.17 -4.69 18.17
CA ILE A 59 -5.55 -4.82 16.84
C ILE A 59 -5.93 -3.65 15.89
N ILE A 60 -7.19 -3.19 15.91
CA ILE A 60 -7.63 -2.13 15.02
C ILE A 60 -6.97 -0.81 15.38
N SER A 61 -6.78 -0.54 16.67
CA SER A 61 -6.05 0.64 17.13
C SER A 61 -4.58 0.58 16.72
N ARG A 62 -3.94 -0.60 16.78
CA ARG A 62 -2.58 -0.81 16.25
C ARG A 62 -2.52 -0.54 14.75
N MET A 63 -3.44 -1.11 13.97
CA MET A 63 -3.52 -0.87 12.53
C MET A 63 -3.70 0.61 12.21
N GLN A 64 -4.56 1.32 12.94
CA GLN A 64 -4.74 2.78 12.77
C GLN A 64 -3.46 3.54 13.07
N LEU A 65 -2.71 3.17 14.12
CA LEU A 65 -1.44 3.80 14.44
C LEU A 65 -0.41 3.56 13.33
N ILE A 66 -0.25 2.32 12.91
CA ILE A 66 0.69 1.95 11.84
C ILE A 66 0.36 2.71 10.55
N ASP A 67 -0.91 2.74 10.15
CA ASP A 67 -1.35 3.49 8.97
C ASP A 67 -1.09 5.00 9.12
N THR A 68 -1.26 5.56 10.32
CA THR A 68 -0.98 6.97 10.60
C THR A 68 0.49 7.31 10.48
N LEU A 69 1.39 6.38 10.86
CA LEU A 69 2.83 6.58 10.86
C LEU A 69 3.52 6.14 9.55
N SER A 70 2.83 5.43 8.68
CA SER A 70 3.39 4.91 7.43
C SER A 70 2.54 5.28 6.20
N TYR A 71 1.38 4.64 6.03
CA TYR A 71 0.55 4.81 4.84
C TYR A 71 0.07 6.26 4.63
N LEU A 72 -0.29 6.95 5.73
CA LEU A 72 -0.73 8.34 5.66
C LEU A 72 0.36 9.28 5.14
N PRO A 73 1.58 9.36 5.73
CA PRO A 73 2.63 10.25 5.23
C PRO A 73 3.23 9.78 3.92
N ASP A 74 3.56 8.48 3.79
CA ASP A 74 4.39 7.97 2.69
C ASP A 74 3.61 7.75 1.39
N ASP A 75 2.32 7.47 1.45
CA ASP A 75 1.47 7.29 0.25
C ASP A 75 0.47 8.44 0.08
N LEU A 76 -0.46 8.63 1.03
CA LEU A 76 -1.58 9.55 0.83
C LEU A 76 -1.13 11.01 0.75
N LEU A 77 -0.37 11.47 1.74
CA LEU A 77 0.06 12.88 1.79
C LEU A 77 1.09 13.19 0.73
N THR A 78 2.06 12.31 0.52
CA THR A 78 3.05 12.45 -0.56
C THR A 78 2.39 12.55 -1.92
N LYS A 79 1.41 11.71 -2.20
CA LYS A 79 0.66 11.73 -3.46
C LYS A 79 -0.13 13.02 -3.66
N VAL A 80 -0.86 13.46 -2.62
CA VAL A 80 -1.66 14.68 -2.67
C VAL A 80 -0.76 15.89 -2.84
N ASP A 81 0.31 15.98 -2.06
CA ASP A 81 1.27 17.08 -2.12
C ASP A 81 1.92 17.19 -3.51
N ARG A 82 2.49 16.09 -4.01
CA ARG A 82 3.17 16.08 -5.32
C ARG A 82 2.22 16.43 -6.46
N ALA A 83 1.02 15.86 -6.46
CA ALA A 83 0.04 16.13 -7.51
C ALA A 83 -0.47 17.56 -7.49
N SER A 84 -0.74 18.14 -6.32
CA SER A 84 -1.23 19.51 -6.19
C SER A 84 -0.13 20.53 -6.46
N MET A 85 1.07 20.31 -5.93
CA MET A 85 2.22 21.20 -6.15
C MET A 85 2.70 21.20 -7.60
N TYR A 86 2.50 20.11 -8.34
CA TYR A 86 2.74 20.09 -9.79
C TYR A 86 1.90 21.16 -10.53
N CYS A 87 0.72 21.49 -10.01
CA CYS A 87 -0.14 22.55 -10.52
C CYS A 87 -0.03 23.86 -9.70
N SER A 88 1.01 24.00 -8.87
CA SER A 88 1.23 25.16 -7.98
C SER A 88 0.07 25.40 -7.02
N LEU A 89 -0.61 24.34 -6.58
CA LEU A 89 -1.74 24.40 -5.65
C LEU A 89 -1.34 23.81 -4.30
N GLU A 90 -1.37 24.61 -3.25
CA GLU A 90 -1.19 24.13 -1.88
C GLU A 90 -2.50 23.55 -1.33
N VAL A 91 -2.46 22.29 -0.89
CA VAL A 91 -3.61 21.60 -0.27
C VAL A 91 -3.42 21.53 1.24
N ARG A 92 -4.42 21.99 1.98
CA ARG A 92 -4.52 21.86 3.43
C ARG A 92 -5.57 20.81 3.77
N VAL A 93 -5.23 19.87 4.66
CA VAL A 93 -6.11 18.77 5.07
C VAL A 93 -6.66 19.04 6.47
N PRO A 94 -7.93 19.50 6.63
CA PRO A 94 -8.46 19.89 7.95
C PRO A 94 -8.45 18.78 8.99
N PHE A 95 -8.60 17.51 8.56
CA PHE A 95 -8.59 16.34 9.46
C PHE A 95 -7.20 16.02 10.04
N LEU A 96 -6.14 16.69 9.58
CA LEU A 96 -4.80 16.56 10.13
C LEU A 96 -4.45 17.68 11.12
N ASP A 97 -5.39 18.55 11.45
CA ASP A 97 -5.22 19.46 12.60
C ASP A 97 -4.94 18.61 13.86
N HIS A 98 -3.81 18.90 14.54
CA HIS A 98 -3.36 18.10 15.69
C HIS A 98 -4.45 17.97 16.77
N ARG A 99 -5.25 19.02 17.00
CA ARG A 99 -6.37 19.00 17.98
C ARG A 99 -7.44 17.98 17.59
N LEU A 100 -7.75 17.86 16.29
CA LEU A 100 -8.70 16.86 15.79
C LEU A 100 -8.10 15.44 15.88
N VAL A 101 -6.81 15.29 15.59
CA VAL A 101 -6.11 14.00 15.71
C VAL A 101 -6.10 13.54 17.17
N GLU A 102 -5.68 14.40 18.10
CA GLU A 102 -5.68 14.08 19.54
C GLU A 102 -7.08 13.73 20.06
N ASN A 103 -8.10 14.52 19.69
CA ASN A 103 -9.48 14.20 20.02
C ASN A 103 -9.92 12.84 19.43
N ALA A 104 -9.57 12.56 18.17
CA ALA A 104 -9.92 11.30 17.53
C ALA A 104 -9.26 10.11 18.22
N TRP A 105 -8.02 10.23 18.71
CA TRP A 105 -7.36 9.19 19.47
C TRP A 105 -8.02 8.95 20.85
N ASN A 106 -8.48 10.01 21.50
CA ASN A 106 -9.17 9.95 22.79
C ASN A 106 -10.61 9.45 22.70
N LEU A 107 -11.22 9.36 21.52
CA LEU A 107 -12.58 8.85 21.36
C LEU A 107 -12.67 7.37 21.73
N PRO A 108 -13.72 6.93 22.44
CA PRO A 108 -14.04 5.54 22.62
C PRO A 108 -14.14 4.78 21.29
N PHE A 109 -13.70 3.54 21.29
CA PHE A 109 -13.63 2.72 20.05
C PHE A 109 -15.00 2.64 19.35
N GLU A 110 -16.10 2.52 20.10
CA GLU A 110 -17.46 2.39 19.60
C GLU A 110 -17.96 3.64 18.87
N GLN A 111 -17.32 4.79 19.11
CA GLN A 111 -17.60 6.04 18.38
C GLN A 111 -16.84 6.12 17.07
N LYS A 112 -15.77 5.35 16.92
CA LYS A 112 -14.99 5.25 15.68
C LYS A 112 -15.56 4.15 14.79
N ILE A 113 -15.73 2.94 15.35
CA ILE A 113 -16.13 1.73 14.64
C ILE A 113 -17.17 0.99 15.46
N LYS A 114 -18.27 0.57 14.84
CA LYS A 114 -19.29 -0.26 15.46
C LYS A 114 -19.71 -1.36 14.48
N LYS A 115 -19.52 -2.63 14.88
CA LYS A 115 -19.69 -3.78 13.99
C LYS A 115 -18.82 -3.61 12.74
N ASN A 116 -19.44 -3.64 11.56
CA ASN A 116 -18.77 -3.45 10.26
C ASN A 116 -18.82 -2.00 9.74
N GLU A 117 -19.27 -1.05 10.57
CA GLU A 117 -19.42 0.34 10.16
C GLU A 117 -18.34 1.20 10.80
N GLY A 118 -17.56 1.90 9.97
CA GLY A 118 -16.56 2.87 10.40
C GLY A 118 -17.07 4.31 10.32
N LYS A 119 -16.30 5.24 10.90
CA LYS A 119 -16.56 6.68 10.87
C LYS A 119 -17.87 7.08 11.56
N ILE A 120 -18.25 6.41 12.62
CA ILE A 120 -19.57 6.55 13.27
C ILE A 120 -19.86 8.00 13.65
N ILE A 121 -18.92 8.65 14.36
CA ILE A 121 -19.10 10.05 14.79
C ILE A 121 -19.25 10.99 13.59
N LEU A 122 -18.44 10.82 12.54
CA LEU A 122 -18.53 11.66 11.35
C LEU A 122 -19.85 11.48 10.61
N LYS A 123 -20.35 10.24 10.52
CA LYS A 123 -21.66 9.97 9.92
C LYS A 123 -22.80 10.56 10.75
N LYS A 124 -22.70 10.57 12.08
CA LYS A 124 -23.67 11.24 12.94
C LYS A 124 -23.72 12.74 12.68
N ILE A 125 -22.57 13.37 12.55
CA ILE A 125 -22.47 14.80 12.24
C ILE A 125 -23.06 15.09 10.86
N LEU A 126 -22.65 14.31 9.84
CA LEU A 126 -23.12 14.50 8.46
C LEU A 126 -24.63 14.41 8.29
N LYS A 127 -25.31 13.57 9.09
CA LYS A 127 -26.78 13.46 9.07
C LYS A 127 -27.51 14.78 9.35
N ASN A 128 -26.87 15.71 10.04
CA ASN A 128 -27.44 17.04 10.33
C ASN A 128 -27.35 17.99 9.14
N TYR A 129 -26.49 17.68 8.15
CA TYR A 129 -26.20 18.57 7.03
C TYR A 129 -26.60 17.97 5.68
N LEU A 130 -26.57 16.63 5.56
CA LEU A 130 -26.75 15.95 4.29
C LEU A 130 -27.71 14.74 4.40
N PRO A 131 -28.52 14.50 3.38
CA PRO A 131 -29.30 13.27 3.26
C PRO A 131 -28.38 12.04 3.28
N LYS A 132 -28.85 10.94 3.93
CA LYS A 132 -28.05 9.70 4.12
C LYS A 132 -27.51 9.14 2.81
N GLN A 133 -28.28 9.20 1.73
CA GLN A 133 -27.93 8.67 0.41
C GLN A 133 -26.66 9.29 -0.19
N LEU A 134 -26.27 10.49 0.23
CA LEU A 134 -25.11 11.18 -0.30
C LEU A 134 -23.78 10.69 0.31
N PHE A 135 -23.79 10.17 1.53
CA PHE A 135 -22.58 9.72 2.20
C PHE A 135 -22.54 8.24 2.59
N ASP A 136 -23.70 7.55 2.59
CA ASP A 136 -23.79 6.12 2.90
C ASP A 136 -23.84 5.30 1.61
N ARG A 137 -22.71 5.25 0.92
CA ARG A 137 -22.53 4.55 -0.36
C ARG A 137 -21.30 3.64 -0.29
N PRO A 138 -21.25 2.58 -1.13
CA PRO A 138 -20.07 1.73 -1.20
C PRO A 138 -18.80 2.52 -1.47
N LYS A 139 -17.73 2.17 -0.77
CA LYS A 139 -16.41 2.78 -1.00
C LYS A 139 -15.92 2.43 -2.40
N MET A 140 -15.50 3.43 -3.16
CA MET A 140 -14.77 3.27 -4.41
C MET A 140 -13.32 3.69 -4.18
N GLY A 141 -12.37 2.77 -4.42
CA GLY A 141 -10.94 3.08 -4.31
C GLY A 141 -10.47 3.95 -5.48
N PHE A 142 -9.39 4.68 -5.25
CA PHE A 142 -8.72 5.49 -6.28
C PHE A 142 -7.74 4.66 -7.15
N GLY A 143 -7.99 3.36 -7.30
CA GLY A 143 -7.13 2.48 -8.08
C GLY A 143 -7.11 2.87 -9.56
N ILE A 144 -5.92 3.09 -10.11
CA ILE A 144 -5.70 3.19 -11.54
C ILE A 144 -5.71 1.79 -12.16
N PRO A 145 -6.05 1.65 -13.46
CA PRO A 145 -6.00 0.36 -14.15
C PRO A 145 -4.55 -0.04 -14.47
N LEU A 146 -3.76 -0.31 -13.40
CA LEU A 146 -2.33 -0.52 -13.46
C LEU A 146 -1.94 -1.68 -14.38
N SER A 147 -2.69 -2.79 -14.35
CA SER A 147 -2.45 -3.95 -15.22
C SER A 147 -2.54 -3.56 -16.71
N ASN A 148 -3.52 -2.72 -17.08
CA ASN A 148 -3.65 -2.24 -18.46
C ASN A 148 -2.52 -1.30 -18.85
N LEU A 149 -2.09 -0.43 -17.93
CA LEU A 149 -0.97 0.49 -18.16
C LEU A 149 0.32 -0.29 -18.40
N ILE A 150 0.62 -1.28 -17.56
CA ILE A 150 1.77 -2.16 -17.68
C ILE A 150 1.73 -2.91 -19.02
N ALA A 151 0.59 -3.53 -19.35
CA ALA A 151 0.48 -4.36 -20.56
C ALA A 151 0.56 -3.56 -21.87
N LYS A 152 0.04 -2.34 -21.90
CA LYS A 152 -0.07 -1.56 -23.15
C LYS A 152 1.05 -0.53 -23.32
N SER A 153 1.32 0.26 -22.29
CA SER A 153 2.17 1.44 -22.42
C SER A 153 3.59 1.21 -21.91
N LEU A 154 3.76 0.37 -20.91
CA LEU A 154 5.03 0.21 -20.20
C LEU A 154 5.75 -1.11 -20.49
N ASN A 155 5.10 -2.05 -21.19
CA ASN A 155 5.62 -3.41 -21.41
C ASN A 155 7.03 -3.43 -21.98
N LYS A 156 7.31 -2.63 -23.05
CA LYS A 156 8.64 -2.57 -23.68
C LYS A 156 9.71 -2.05 -22.74
N ARG A 157 9.37 -1.07 -21.91
CA ARG A 157 10.32 -0.48 -20.97
C ARG A 157 10.61 -1.41 -19.80
N ILE A 158 9.60 -2.11 -19.31
CA ILE A 158 9.74 -3.13 -18.25
C ILE A 158 10.58 -4.29 -18.77
N ASP A 159 10.30 -4.78 -19.97
CA ASP A 159 11.05 -5.84 -20.61
C ASP A 159 12.53 -5.46 -20.81
N TYR A 160 12.80 -4.23 -21.22
CA TYR A 160 14.15 -3.68 -21.28
C TYR A 160 14.85 -3.74 -19.91
N PHE A 161 14.22 -3.29 -18.83
CA PHE A 161 14.82 -3.29 -17.49
C PHE A 161 15.13 -4.71 -17.00
N ILE A 162 14.28 -5.67 -17.28
CA ILE A 162 14.46 -7.06 -16.84
C ILE A 162 15.56 -7.78 -17.63
N ASN A 163 15.71 -7.49 -18.93
CA ASN A 163 16.62 -8.22 -19.81
C ASN A 163 17.97 -7.50 -20.05
N SER A 164 18.10 -6.23 -19.70
CA SER A 164 19.32 -5.45 -19.94
C SER A 164 20.50 -5.92 -19.08
N SER A 165 21.68 -6.01 -19.70
CA SER A 165 22.94 -6.25 -18.99
C SER A 165 23.31 -5.14 -18.01
N GLU A 166 22.93 -3.89 -18.29
CA GLU A 166 23.15 -2.75 -17.43
C GLU A 166 22.51 -2.96 -16.06
N PHE A 167 21.26 -3.43 -16.02
CA PHE A 167 20.53 -3.67 -14.78
C PHE A 167 20.94 -4.98 -14.07
N LYS A 168 21.44 -5.97 -14.80
CA LYS A 168 22.05 -7.15 -14.20
C LYS A 168 23.29 -6.80 -13.37
N ASN A 169 24.09 -5.87 -13.85
CA ASN A 169 25.32 -5.45 -13.17
C ASN A 169 25.07 -4.64 -11.89
N GLN A 170 23.84 -4.13 -11.65
CA GLN A 170 23.50 -3.49 -10.38
C GLN A 170 23.59 -4.45 -9.19
N ASN A 171 23.38 -5.73 -9.41
CA ASN A 171 23.35 -6.77 -8.37
C ASN A 171 22.40 -6.47 -7.18
N LEU A 172 21.37 -5.67 -7.40
CA LEU A 172 20.38 -5.31 -6.38
C LEU A 172 19.22 -6.30 -6.34
N PHE A 173 18.84 -6.80 -7.51
CA PHE A 173 17.66 -7.65 -7.69
C PHE A 173 18.03 -8.99 -8.32
N ASP A 174 17.31 -10.05 -7.94
CA ASP A 174 17.30 -11.29 -8.70
C ASP A 174 16.40 -11.12 -9.94
N LEU A 175 17.01 -10.70 -11.06
CA LEU A 175 16.28 -10.45 -12.30
C LEU A 175 15.67 -11.72 -12.90
N ASN A 176 16.17 -12.92 -12.58
CA ASN A 176 15.54 -14.17 -13.02
C ASN A 176 14.17 -14.33 -12.36
N GLN A 177 14.07 -14.02 -11.08
CA GLN A 177 12.81 -14.04 -10.35
C GLN A 177 11.82 -12.99 -10.87
N TYR A 178 12.31 -11.81 -11.24
CA TYR A 178 11.45 -10.79 -11.88
C TYR A 178 11.01 -11.22 -13.27
N LYS A 179 11.87 -11.87 -14.06
CA LYS A 179 11.53 -12.40 -15.38
C LYS A 179 10.43 -13.45 -15.33
N ILE A 180 10.54 -14.42 -14.42
CA ILE A 180 9.48 -15.42 -14.21
C ILE A 180 8.13 -14.74 -13.93
N ARG A 181 8.11 -13.76 -13.03
CA ARG A 181 6.89 -13.05 -12.66
C ARG A 181 6.37 -12.14 -13.77
N TRP A 182 7.27 -11.59 -14.56
CA TRP A 182 6.91 -10.84 -15.76
C TRP A 182 6.25 -11.71 -16.82
N ASP A 183 6.82 -12.89 -17.10
CA ASP A 183 6.27 -13.85 -18.06
C ASP A 183 4.89 -14.37 -17.59
N GLU A 184 4.73 -14.65 -16.31
CA GLU A 184 3.43 -15.02 -15.74
C GLU A 184 2.39 -13.88 -15.82
N HIS A 185 2.81 -12.64 -15.61
CA HIS A 185 1.91 -11.48 -15.71
C HIS A 185 1.50 -11.22 -17.15
N SER A 186 2.44 -11.23 -18.06
CA SER A 186 2.24 -10.94 -19.49
C SER A 186 1.37 -12.01 -20.16
N SER A 187 1.56 -13.30 -19.79
CA SER A 187 0.70 -14.39 -20.25
C SER A 187 -0.67 -14.43 -19.58
N GLY A 188 -0.90 -13.62 -18.56
CA GLY A 188 -2.13 -13.60 -17.77
C GLY A 188 -2.32 -14.82 -16.86
N LYS A 189 -1.27 -15.61 -16.63
CA LYS A 189 -1.26 -16.75 -15.70
C LYS A 189 -1.48 -16.28 -14.26
N ARG A 190 -0.80 -15.18 -13.86
CA ARG A 190 -0.89 -14.60 -12.52
C ARG A 190 -0.76 -13.09 -12.58
N ASN A 191 -1.45 -12.38 -11.67
CA ASN A 191 -1.40 -10.92 -11.62
C ASN A 191 -0.28 -10.45 -10.66
N TRP A 192 0.83 -9.99 -11.22
CA TRP A 192 1.98 -9.43 -10.51
C TRP A 192 2.10 -7.90 -10.65
N GLN A 193 1.01 -7.19 -10.98
CA GLN A 193 1.04 -5.76 -11.32
C GLN A 193 1.73 -4.87 -10.27
N PHE A 194 1.50 -5.09 -8.98
CA PHE A 194 2.10 -4.25 -7.94
C PHE A 194 3.60 -4.50 -7.77
N LEU A 195 4.02 -5.75 -7.83
CA LEU A 195 5.44 -6.11 -7.77
C LEU A 195 6.20 -5.54 -8.97
N ILE A 196 5.67 -5.71 -10.16
CA ILE A 196 6.26 -5.19 -11.40
C ILE A 196 6.29 -3.68 -11.39
N TRP A 197 5.24 -3.04 -10.89
CA TRP A 197 5.19 -1.58 -10.74
C TRP A 197 6.27 -1.06 -9.79
N ASN A 198 6.44 -1.68 -8.62
CA ASN A 198 7.46 -1.27 -7.65
C ASN A 198 8.87 -1.39 -8.25
N PHE A 199 9.16 -2.49 -8.93
CA PHE A 199 10.41 -2.68 -9.65
C PHE A 199 10.61 -1.61 -10.72
N PHE A 200 9.60 -1.37 -11.55
CA PHE A 200 9.65 -0.41 -12.64
C PHE A 200 9.92 1.02 -12.15
N VAL A 201 9.21 1.46 -11.11
CA VAL A 201 9.39 2.80 -10.52
C VAL A 201 10.78 2.94 -9.90
N PHE A 202 11.27 1.90 -9.21
CA PHE A 202 12.62 1.89 -8.69
C PHE A 202 13.67 2.02 -9.80
N GLN A 203 13.54 1.28 -10.90
CA GLN A 203 14.48 1.34 -12.00
C GLN A 203 14.47 2.70 -12.71
N LEU A 204 13.30 3.33 -12.86
CA LEU A 204 13.21 4.69 -13.38
C LEU A 204 13.92 5.70 -12.47
N TRP A 205 13.71 5.58 -11.17
CA TRP A 205 14.39 6.42 -10.18
C TRP A 205 15.90 6.21 -10.25
N TYR A 206 16.37 4.97 -10.22
CA TYR A 206 17.77 4.61 -10.28
C TYR A 206 18.46 5.15 -11.54
N GLU A 207 17.81 4.97 -12.70
CA GLU A 207 18.32 5.48 -13.98
C GLU A 207 18.50 7.01 -13.98
N ASN A 208 17.56 7.74 -13.37
CA ASN A 208 17.61 9.20 -13.32
C ASN A 208 18.67 9.74 -12.33
N TRP A 209 18.86 9.04 -11.19
CA TRP A 209 19.80 9.52 -10.17
C TRP A 209 21.23 9.05 -10.36
N ASN A 210 21.48 7.91 -11.02
CA ASN A 210 22.85 7.44 -11.27
C ASN A 210 23.46 7.96 -12.58
N LYS A 211 22.70 8.64 -13.41
CA LYS A 211 23.23 9.31 -14.63
C LYS A 211 23.58 10.78 -14.38
N SER A 212 23.35 11.27 -13.16
CA SER A 212 23.79 12.60 -12.70
C SER A 212 25.14 12.50 -12.04
#